data_8997c944f1bf21ff8f616babef3dfc50
#
_entry.id   8997c944f1bf21ff8f616babef3dfc50
#
_cell.length_a   1.000
_cell.length_b   1.000
_cell.length_c   1.000
_cell.angle_alpha   90.00
_cell.angle_beta   90.00
_cell.angle_gamma   90.00
#
_symmetry.space_group_name_H-M   'P 1'
#
loop_
_entity.id
_entity.type
_entity.pdbx_description
1 polymer ?
#
loop_
_entity_poly.entity_id
_entity_poly.type
_entity_poly.pdbx_seq_one_letter_code
_entity_poly.pdbx_strand_id
1 'polypeptide(L)'
;MQGMNVGAIAVKGLALGFLLGTAWQVLAQDAKTLYTNMAPVDQYLMEDRGSEIALARSAAPESISRDAEVMVLGRHGYETAVQGKNGFVCVVERSWTAPIDDPDFWNPKLRSPICFNAAAARSYLPRIIKKTEVILAGRTKAQMMEAIVAGIDKKDLPAMESGAMCYMLSKQGYLSDRDGHWHPHLMFFFSQADAAAWGADLPGSPIIAFNDKWEHLTTFLIPVRQWSDGTADH
;
A
#
# COMPACT_ATOMS: atom_id res chain seq x y z
N MET A 1 -84.08 23.55 18.51
CA MET A 1 -84.32 24.64 17.59
C MET A 1 -83.26 24.51 16.53
N GLN A 2 -83.71 24.07 15.46
CA GLN A 2 -83.52 24.60 14.08
C GLN A 2 -82.04 24.80 13.71
N GLY A 3 -81.47 24.24 12.66
CA GLY A 3 -82.13 23.74 11.43
C GLY A 3 -81.18 24.08 10.29
N MET A 4 -81.21 23.25 9.27
CA MET A 4 -80.85 23.46 7.85
C MET A 4 -79.35 23.52 7.53
N ASN A 5 -78.82 22.55 6.87
CA ASN A 5 -78.94 22.00 5.54
C ASN A 5 -78.33 22.86 4.40
N VAL A 6 -77.64 22.10 3.47
CA VAL A 6 -77.33 22.42 2.07
C VAL A 6 -75.88 22.99 1.87
N GLY A 7 -75.04 22.46 1.13
CA GLY A 7 -75.11 21.88 -0.17
C GLY A 7 -73.76 21.36 -0.66
N ALA A 8 -73.82 20.31 -1.41
CA ALA A 8 -72.72 19.71 -2.12
C ALA A 8 -72.24 20.52 -3.31
N ILE A 9 -70.99 20.66 -3.53
CA ILE A 9 -70.44 20.86 -4.88
C ILE A 9 -69.17 19.98 -5.01
N ALA A 10 -69.29 19.03 -5.90
CA ALA A 10 -68.19 18.23 -6.38
C ALA A 10 -67.37 19.03 -7.38
N VAL A 11 -66.06 19.08 -7.18
CA VAL A 11 -65.15 19.42 -8.29
C VAL A 11 -64.06 18.35 -8.34
N LYS A 12 -64.10 17.64 -9.46
CA LYS A 12 -63.09 16.73 -9.94
C LYS A 12 -61.83 17.54 -10.25
N GLY A 13 -60.69 17.14 -9.70
CA GLY A 13 -59.39 17.66 -10.07
C GLY A 13 -58.37 16.54 -10.01
N LEU A 14 -58.15 15.91 -11.17
CA LEU A 14 -57.07 14.96 -11.42
C LEU A 14 -55.75 15.70 -11.33
N ALA A 15 -54.83 15.24 -10.48
CA ALA A 15 -53.41 15.54 -10.63
C ALA A 15 -52.63 14.31 -10.23
N LEU A 16 -52.28 13.54 -11.24
CA LEU A 16 -51.29 12.48 -11.21
C LEU A 16 -49.92 13.14 -11.01
N GLY A 17 -49.40 13.10 -9.80
CA GLY A 17 -47.99 13.45 -9.50
C GLY A 17 -47.19 12.17 -9.43
N PHE A 18 -46.68 11.69 -10.53
CA PHE A 18 -45.65 10.65 -10.58
C PHE A 18 -44.33 11.26 -10.10
N LEU A 19 -44.02 11.10 -8.84
CA LEU A 19 -42.67 11.29 -8.33
C LEU A 19 -41.87 10.06 -8.74
N LEU A 20 -41.19 10.14 -9.87
CA LEU A 20 -40.12 9.26 -10.26
C LEU A 20 -38.94 9.50 -9.29
N GLY A 21 -38.99 8.79 -8.19
CA GLY A 21 -37.80 8.58 -7.37
C GLY A 21 -36.80 7.76 -8.17
N THR A 22 -35.90 8.42 -8.87
CA THR A 22 -34.68 7.78 -9.40
C THR A 22 -33.84 7.34 -8.23
N ALA A 23 -34.06 6.11 -7.77
CA ALA A 23 -33.09 5.40 -6.96
C ALA A 23 -31.80 5.32 -7.78
N TRP A 24 -30.84 6.14 -7.45
CA TRP A 24 -29.47 5.94 -7.87
C TRP A 24 -29.01 4.68 -7.14
N GLN A 25 -29.20 3.53 -7.79
CA GLN A 25 -28.44 2.35 -7.47
C GLN A 25 -27.00 2.69 -7.85
N VAL A 26 -26.22 3.07 -6.85
CA VAL A 26 -24.78 2.98 -6.92
C VAL A 26 -24.50 1.49 -7.11
N LEU A 27 -24.32 1.10 -8.35
CA LEU A 27 -23.69 -0.16 -8.68
C LEU A 27 -22.27 -0.06 -8.11
N ALA A 28 -22.07 -0.58 -6.91
CA ALA A 28 -20.77 -1.03 -6.49
C ALA A 28 -20.36 -2.07 -7.54
N GLN A 29 -19.63 -1.65 -8.55
CA GLN A 29 -18.91 -2.57 -9.40
C GLN A 29 -17.96 -3.30 -8.46
N ASP A 30 -18.28 -4.55 -8.14
CA ASP A 30 -17.32 -5.47 -7.58
C ASP A 30 -16.09 -5.40 -8.48
N ALA A 31 -15.03 -4.77 -7.97
CA ALA A 31 -13.77 -4.69 -8.67
C ALA A 31 -13.29 -6.13 -8.84
N LYS A 32 -13.57 -6.69 -10.01
CA LYS A 32 -13.18 -8.06 -10.35
C LYS A 32 -11.68 -8.11 -10.14
N THR A 33 -11.25 -8.88 -9.15
CA THR A 33 -9.83 -9.09 -8.87
C THR A 33 -9.18 -9.64 -10.14
N LEU A 34 -8.41 -8.79 -10.84
CA LEU A 34 -7.78 -9.15 -12.10
C LEU A 34 -6.71 -10.24 -11.91
N TYR A 35 -6.12 -10.26 -10.71
CA TYR A 35 -4.99 -11.10 -10.34
C TYR A 35 -5.41 -12.06 -9.22
N THR A 36 -6.01 -13.19 -9.58
CA THR A 36 -6.50 -14.20 -8.61
C THR A 36 -5.43 -15.13 -8.09
N ASN A 37 -4.35 -15.32 -8.86
CA ASN A 37 -3.26 -16.23 -8.56
C ASN A 37 -1.91 -15.62 -8.95
N MET A 38 -0.83 -16.16 -8.40
CA MET A 38 0.52 -15.79 -8.77
C MET A 38 0.78 -16.12 -10.25
N ALA A 39 1.28 -15.13 -10.99
CA ALA A 39 1.79 -15.33 -12.33
C ALA A 39 3.15 -16.10 -12.30
N PRO A 40 3.64 -16.61 -13.42
CA PRO A 40 5.01 -17.12 -13.50
C PRO A 40 6.04 -16.11 -12.96
N VAL A 41 7.03 -16.60 -12.21
CA VAL A 41 8.02 -15.75 -11.52
C VAL A 41 8.69 -14.74 -12.45
N ASP A 42 8.95 -15.13 -13.69
CA ASP A 42 9.59 -14.26 -14.68
C ASP A 42 8.83 -12.96 -14.94
N GLN A 43 7.51 -12.93 -14.74
CA GLN A 43 6.72 -11.70 -14.88
C GLN A 43 6.94 -10.69 -13.75
N TYR A 44 7.46 -11.14 -12.62
CA TYR A 44 7.80 -10.27 -11.48
C TYR A 44 9.25 -9.78 -11.55
N LEU A 45 10.11 -10.44 -12.30
CA LEU A 45 11.50 -10.01 -12.47
C LEU A 45 11.58 -8.81 -13.42
N MET A 46 12.58 -7.99 -13.26
CA MET A 46 12.95 -6.98 -14.25
C MET A 46 13.99 -7.59 -15.19
N GLU A 47 13.85 -7.34 -16.49
CA GLU A 47 14.73 -7.91 -17.51
C GLU A 47 16.17 -7.44 -17.35
N ASP A 48 16.34 -6.14 -16.99
CA ASP A 48 17.65 -5.52 -16.82
C ASP A 48 17.91 -5.20 -15.34
N ARG A 49 18.96 -5.80 -14.79
CA ARG A 49 19.43 -5.57 -13.43
C ARG A 49 19.79 -4.10 -13.17
N GLY A 50 20.37 -3.41 -14.17
CA GLY A 50 20.72 -2.00 -14.07
C GLY A 50 19.48 -1.12 -13.94
N SER A 51 18.42 -1.44 -14.66
CA SER A 51 17.12 -0.76 -14.56
C SER A 51 16.48 -0.96 -13.20
N GLU A 52 16.57 -2.15 -12.60
CA GLU A 52 16.07 -2.37 -11.24
C GLU A 52 16.87 -1.59 -10.19
N ILE A 53 18.19 -1.55 -10.31
CA ILE A 53 19.05 -0.73 -9.44
C ILE A 53 18.67 0.76 -9.54
N ALA A 54 18.49 1.27 -10.76
CA ALA A 54 18.12 2.66 -10.98
C ALA A 54 16.73 2.97 -10.38
N LEU A 55 15.76 2.07 -10.59
CA LEU A 55 14.43 2.21 -10.03
C LEU A 55 14.43 2.16 -8.49
N ALA A 56 15.17 1.24 -7.87
CA ALA A 56 15.31 1.18 -6.42
C ALA A 56 15.88 2.50 -5.85
N ARG A 57 16.93 3.03 -6.47
CA ARG A 57 17.56 4.29 -6.05
C ARG A 57 16.65 5.49 -6.20
N SER A 58 15.73 5.48 -7.17
CA SER A 58 14.77 6.57 -7.37
C SER A 58 13.78 6.74 -6.21
N ALA A 59 13.74 5.82 -5.24
CA ALA A 59 12.87 5.92 -4.07
C ALA A 59 13.25 7.04 -3.10
N ALA A 60 14.52 7.48 -3.09
CA ALA A 60 15.01 8.52 -2.18
C ALA A 60 15.89 9.54 -2.92
N PRO A 61 16.10 10.76 -2.35
CA PRO A 61 17.00 11.74 -2.92
C PRO A 61 18.41 11.17 -3.14
N GLU A 62 19.12 11.66 -4.16
CA GLU A 62 20.45 11.16 -4.51
C GLU A 62 21.44 11.23 -3.35
N SER A 63 21.35 12.24 -2.49
CA SER A 63 22.15 12.37 -1.28
C SER A 63 22.04 11.18 -0.31
N ILE A 64 20.95 10.41 -0.41
CA ILE A 64 20.70 9.18 0.36
C ILE A 64 20.96 7.96 -0.50
N SER A 65 20.33 7.87 -1.67
CA SER A 65 20.30 6.65 -2.48
C SER A 65 21.63 6.33 -3.19
N ARG A 66 22.50 7.30 -3.40
CA ARG A 66 23.82 7.11 -4.04
C ARG A 66 24.69 6.13 -3.28
N ASP A 67 24.76 6.29 -1.95
CA ASP A 67 25.57 5.46 -1.05
C ASP A 67 24.80 4.36 -0.32
N ALA A 68 23.52 4.16 -0.69
CA ALA A 68 22.70 3.09 -0.15
C ALA A 68 23.08 1.73 -0.73
N GLU A 69 22.90 0.69 0.06
CA GLU A 69 22.84 -0.67 -0.45
C GLU A 69 21.66 -0.80 -1.39
N VAL A 70 21.82 -1.55 -2.50
CA VAL A 70 20.72 -1.87 -3.37
C VAL A 70 20.57 -3.37 -3.49
N MET A 71 19.38 -3.87 -3.17
CA MET A 71 19.01 -5.25 -3.42
C MET A 71 18.06 -5.33 -4.61
N VAL A 72 18.23 -6.36 -5.42
CA VAL A 72 17.36 -6.66 -6.58
C VAL A 72 16.72 -8.03 -6.42
N LEU A 73 15.56 -8.22 -7.05
CA LEU A 73 14.85 -9.49 -7.00
C LEU A 73 15.44 -10.47 -8.00
N GLY A 74 16.00 -11.58 -7.48
CA GLY A 74 16.34 -12.77 -8.25
C GLY A 74 15.25 -13.84 -8.19
N ARG A 75 15.48 -14.97 -8.84
CA ARG A 75 14.54 -16.11 -8.86
C ARG A 75 14.32 -16.76 -7.50
N HIS A 76 15.23 -16.56 -6.56
CA HIS A 76 15.20 -17.20 -5.23
C HIS A 76 15.03 -16.20 -4.08
N GLY A 77 14.88 -14.93 -4.37
CA GLY A 77 14.74 -13.86 -3.38
C GLY A 77 15.55 -12.62 -3.74
N TYR A 78 15.59 -11.68 -2.81
CA TYR A 78 16.42 -10.48 -2.96
C TYR A 78 17.90 -10.82 -2.77
N GLU A 79 18.74 -10.24 -3.61
CA GLU A 79 20.20 -10.34 -3.55
C GLU A 79 20.85 -8.94 -3.60
N THR A 80 21.93 -8.74 -2.88
CA THR A 80 22.68 -7.47 -2.93
C THR A 80 23.32 -7.28 -4.29
N ALA A 81 22.88 -6.22 -4.98
CA ALA A 81 23.42 -5.79 -6.27
C ALA A 81 24.53 -4.74 -6.12
N VAL A 82 24.39 -3.86 -5.12
CA VAL A 82 25.34 -2.80 -4.81
C VAL A 82 25.53 -2.75 -3.30
N GLN A 83 26.77 -2.77 -2.86
CA GLN A 83 27.10 -2.59 -1.44
C GLN A 83 26.89 -1.13 -1.02
N GLY A 84 26.26 -0.92 0.13
CA GLY A 84 26.02 0.41 0.70
C GLY A 84 27.11 0.85 1.68
N LYS A 85 27.11 2.15 2.02
CA LYS A 85 28.05 2.76 2.97
C LYS A 85 27.37 3.57 4.07
N ASN A 86 26.07 3.94 3.87
CA ASN A 86 25.36 4.86 4.75
C ASN A 86 24.28 4.18 5.60
N GLY A 87 24.14 2.86 5.52
CA GLY A 87 23.18 2.06 6.26
C GLY A 87 21.76 2.07 5.67
N PHE A 88 21.50 2.82 4.59
CA PHE A 88 20.24 2.72 3.86
C PHE A 88 20.25 1.51 2.92
N VAL A 89 19.07 0.90 2.74
CA VAL A 89 18.85 -0.20 1.79
C VAL A 89 17.69 0.14 0.89
N CYS A 90 17.92 0.19 -0.42
CA CYS A 90 16.89 0.44 -1.42
C CYS A 90 16.55 -0.83 -2.19
N VAL A 91 15.26 -1.10 -2.38
CA VAL A 91 14.73 -2.25 -3.13
C VAL A 91 13.56 -1.83 -4.01
N VAL A 92 13.16 -2.69 -4.93
CA VAL A 92 11.87 -2.57 -5.61
C VAL A 92 10.97 -3.68 -5.08
N GLU A 93 10.00 -3.34 -4.24
CA GLU A 93 9.04 -4.30 -3.72
C GLU A 93 8.11 -4.81 -4.82
N ARG A 94 7.52 -5.97 -4.58
CA ARG A 94 6.53 -6.62 -5.45
C ARG A 94 5.18 -6.68 -4.74
N SER A 95 4.17 -7.05 -5.49
CA SER A 95 2.77 -7.01 -5.03
C SER A 95 2.49 -7.83 -3.77
N TRP A 96 3.24 -8.89 -3.50
CA TRP A 96 3.05 -9.72 -2.29
C TRP A 96 3.54 -9.06 -0.98
N THR A 97 4.11 -7.87 -1.04
CA THR A 97 4.42 -7.08 0.17
C THR A 97 3.24 -6.21 0.61
N ALA A 98 2.25 -6.00 -0.28
CA ALA A 98 1.00 -5.33 0.03
C ALA A 98 0.16 -6.10 1.08
N PRO A 99 -0.88 -5.47 1.67
CA PRO A 99 -1.83 -6.15 2.53
C PRO A 99 -2.40 -7.41 1.87
N ILE A 100 -2.64 -8.46 2.68
CA ILE A 100 -3.04 -9.77 2.17
C ILE A 100 -4.38 -9.76 1.40
N ASP A 101 -5.26 -8.82 1.71
CA ASP A 101 -6.57 -8.62 1.09
C ASP A 101 -6.52 -7.63 -0.09
N ASP A 102 -5.37 -7.07 -0.41
CA ASP A 102 -5.22 -6.18 -1.55
C ASP A 102 -5.59 -6.90 -2.85
N PRO A 103 -6.47 -6.33 -3.70
CA PRO A 103 -6.85 -6.92 -4.98
C PRO A 103 -5.67 -7.07 -5.95
N ASP A 104 -4.64 -6.25 -5.82
CA ASP A 104 -3.41 -6.29 -6.63
C ASP A 104 -2.31 -7.17 -6.02
N PHE A 105 -2.59 -7.95 -4.97
CA PHE A 105 -1.59 -8.80 -4.29
C PHE A 105 -0.81 -9.73 -5.25
N TRP A 106 -1.41 -10.17 -6.33
CA TRP A 106 -0.76 -11.00 -7.34
C TRP A 106 -0.45 -10.25 -8.65
N ASN A 107 -0.53 -8.90 -8.64
CA ASN A 107 -0.24 -8.10 -9.82
C ASN A 107 1.25 -8.16 -10.18
N PRO A 108 1.65 -8.82 -11.29
CA PRO A 108 3.06 -8.97 -11.63
C PRO A 108 3.70 -7.67 -12.14
N LYS A 109 2.92 -6.64 -12.42
CA LYS A 109 3.42 -5.33 -12.88
C LYS A 109 3.84 -4.42 -11.74
N LEU A 110 3.35 -4.68 -10.51
CA LEU A 110 3.60 -3.79 -9.37
C LEU A 110 5.11 -3.64 -9.13
N ARG A 111 5.54 -2.40 -9.04
CA ARG A 111 6.92 -1.97 -8.79
C ARG A 111 6.90 -0.84 -7.78
N SER A 112 7.25 -1.16 -6.54
CA SER A 112 7.29 -0.22 -5.42
C SER A 112 8.73 0.06 -5.02
N PRO A 113 9.40 1.04 -5.64
CA PRO A 113 10.72 1.44 -5.18
C PRO A 113 10.63 2.07 -3.80
N ILE A 114 11.45 1.57 -2.88
CA ILE A 114 11.48 1.95 -1.48
C ILE A 114 12.92 1.96 -0.97
N CYS A 115 13.27 2.98 -0.16
CA CYS A 115 14.56 3.06 0.51
C CYS A 115 14.33 3.08 2.03
N PHE A 116 14.76 2.05 2.70
CA PHE A 116 14.71 1.91 4.15
C PHE A 116 15.91 2.58 4.80
N ASN A 117 15.69 3.29 5.91
CA ASN A 117 16.80 3.73 6.75
C ASN A 117 17.41 2.55 7.53
N ALA A 118 18.53 2.76 8.20
CA ALA A 118 19.25 1.70 8.88
C ALA A 118 18.38 0.94 9.92
N ALA A 119 17.48 1.62 10.62
CA ALA A 119 16.59 1.00 11.59
C ALA A 119 15.54 0.10 10.88
N ALA A 120 14.91 0.59 9.81
CA ALA A 120 13.96 -0.20 9.04
C ALA A 120 14.65 -1.34 8.26
N ALA A 121 15.86 -1.12 7.76
CA ALA A 121 16.65 -2.17 7.10
C ALA A 121 16.93 -3.36 8.03
N ARG A 122 17.14 -3.10 9.34
CA ARG A 122 17.35 -4.17 10.32
C ARG A 122 16.05 -4.76 10.88
N SER A 123 14.94 -4.03 10.91
CA SER A 123 13.72 -4.46 11.62
C SER A 123 12.50 -4.72 10.74
N TYR A 124 12.34 -4.00 9.64
CA TYR A 124 11.20 -4.15 8.71
C TYR A 124 11.56 -4.96 7.46
N LEU A 125 12.68 -4.62 6.79
CA LEU A 125 13.12 -5.32 5.58
C LEU A 125 13.22 -6.85 5.73
N PRO A 126 13.63 -7.44 6.88
CA PRO A 126 13.59 -8.89 7.06
C PRO A 126 12.22 -9.52 6.85
N ARG A 127 11.12 -8.81 7.14
CA ARG A 127 9.75 -9.29 6.87
C ARG A 127 9.47 -9.33 5.37
N ILE A 128 9.89 -8.29 4.63
CA ILE A 128 9.76 -8.22 3.17
C ILE A 128 10.53 -9.35 2.49
N ILE A 129 11.76 -9.60 2.94
CA ILE A 129 12.59 -10.71 2.45
C ILE A 129 11.88 -12.04 2.73
N LYS A 130 11.39 -12.24 3.95
CA LYS A 130 10.70 -13.47 4.34
C LYS A 130 9.43 -13.71 3.54
N LYS A 131 8.58 -12.69 3.34
CA LYS A 131 7.41 -12.77 2.46
C LYS A 131 7.80 -13.24 1.05
N THR A 132 8.84 -12.62 0.50
CA THR A 132 9.35 -12.92 -0.83
C THR A 132 9.85 -14.37 -0.94
N GLU A 133 10.68 -14.84 0.01
CA GLU A 133 11.17 -16.22 0.04
C GLU A 133 10.03 -17.24 0.07
N VAL A 134 9.03 -17.01 0.92
CA VAL A 134 7.89 -17.92 1.07
C VAL A 134 7.05 -17.98 -0.22
N ILE A 135 6.80 -16.83 -0.83
CA ILE A 135 6.04 -16.76 -2.09
C ILE A 135 6.81 -17.40 -3.25
N LEU A 136 8.10 -17.12 -3.39
CA LEU A 136 8.93 -17.73 -4.44
C LEU A 136 9.12 -19.23 -4.25
N ALA A 137 8.99 -19.73 -3.01
CA ALA A 137 8.92 -21.18 -2.72
C ALA A 137 7.56 -21.80 -3.09
N GLY A 138 6.65 -21.05 -3.74
CA GLY A 138 5.35 -21.55 -4.21
C GLY A 138 4.30 -21.71 -3.11
N ARG A 139 4.46 -21.03 -1.99
CA ARG A 139 3.51 -21.06 -0.89
C ARG A 139 2.32 -20.13 -1.12
N THR A 140 1.19 -20.47 -0.51
CA THR A 140 -0.03 -19.65 -0.58
C THR A 140 0.08 -18.38 0.28
N LYS A 141 -0.82 -17.40 0.06
CA LYS A 141 -0.97 -16.22 0.91
C LYS A 141 -1.11 -16.59 2.40
N ALA A 142 -1.95 -17.59 2.70
CA ALA A 142 -2.16 -18.04 4.08
C ALA A 142 -0.87 -18.58 4.70
N GLN A 143 -0.13 -19.43 3.97
CA GLN A 143 1.15 -19.97 4.44
C GLN A 143 2.22 -18.88 4.61
N MET A 144 2.20 -17.85 3.76
CA MET A 144 3.07 -16.69 3.93
C MET A 144 2.75 -15.96 5.24
N MET A 145 1.46 -15.67 5.50
CA MET A 145 1.04 -15.03 6.75
C MET A 145 1.40 -15.86 7.98
N GLU A 146 1.13 -17.16 7.96
CA GLU A 146 1.51 -18.08 9.03
C GLU A 146 3.03 -18.04 9.30
N ALA A 147 3.84 -17.99 8.24
CA ALA A 147 5.31 -17.92 8.37
C ALA A 147 5.77 -16.60 9.00
N ILE A 148 5.13 -15.48 8.62
CA ILE A 148 5.45 -14.16 9.21
C ILE A 148 5.04 -14.11 10.68
N VAL A 149 3.81 -14.48 11.01
CA VAL A 149 3.32 -14.52 12.41
C VAL A 149 4.21 -15.41 13.25
N ALA A 150 4.50 -16.62 12.79
CA ALA A 150 5.38 -17.55 13.50
C ALA A 150 6.80 -16.99 13.69
N GLY A 151 7.32 -16.28 12.69
CA GLY A 151 8.64 -15.63 12.78
C GLY A 151 8.67 -14.50 13.82
N ILE A 152 7.58 -13.73 13.92
CA ILE A 152 7.43 -12.67 14.93
C ILE A 152 7.33 -13.28 16.34
N ASP A 153 6.46 -14.27 16.52
CA ASP A 153 6.20 -14.90 17.81
C ASP A 153 7.44 -15.60 18.37
N LYS A 154 8.21 -16.27 17.49
CA LYS A 154 9.47 -16.95 17.86
C LYS A 154 10.66 -16.00 17.97
N LYS A 155 10.49 -14.72 17.62
CA LYS A 155 11.57 -13.72 17.53
C LYS A 155 12.64 -14.04 16.49
N ASP A 156 12.32 -14.84 15.49
CA ASP A 156 13.16 -15.07 14.31
C ASP A 156 13.13 -13.84 13.38
N LEU A 157 12.03 -13.09 13.41
CA LEU A 157 11.92 -11.78 12.81
C LEU A 157 12.07 -10.69 13.88
N PRO A 158 12.91 -9.67 13.65
CA PRO A 158 13.16 -8.64 14.65
C PRO A 158 11.93 -7.79 14.94
N ALA A 159 11.86 -7.26 16.18
CA ALA A 159 10.90 -6.22 16.54
C ALA A 159 11.25 -4.91 15.82
N MET A 160 10.24 -4.04 15.61
CA MET A 160 10.48 -2.73 14.99
C MET A 160 11.42 -1.90 15.85
N GLU A 161 12.51 -1.41 15.24
CA GLU A 161 13.42 -0.49 15.87
C GLU A 161 12.84 0.92 15.93
N SER A 162 13.15 1.67 16.98
CA SER A 162 12.77 3.07 17.09
C SER A 162 13.36 3.87 15.93
N GLY A 163 12.51 4.70 15.29
CA GLY A 163 12.89 5.51 14.14
C GLY A 163 12.96 4.75 12.82
N ALA A 164 12.45 3.51 12.76
CA ALA A 164 12.34 2.77 11.50
C ALA A 164 11.41 3.52 10.52
N MET A 165 11.95 3.86 9.34
CA MET A 165 11.21 4.59 8.30
C MET A 165 11.74 4.29 6.90
N CYS A 166 10.97 4.66 5.89
CA CYS A 166 11.39 4.59 4.51
C CYS A 166 10.99 5.82 3.68
N TYR A 167 11.62 5.92 2.53
CA TYR A 167 11.29 6.85 1.45
C TYR A 167 10.60 6.11 0.31
N MET A 168 9.51 6.67 -0.21
CA MET A 168 8.81 6.22 -1.41
C MET A 168 8.53 7.45 -2.32
N LEU A 169 9.61 8.03 -2.84
CA LEU A 169 9.58 9.29 -3.58
C LEU A 169 9.82 9.13 -5.09
N SER A 170 9.60 7.94 -5.62
CA SER A 170 9.82 7.66 -7.04
C SER A 170 8.60 7.99 -7.89
N LYS A 171 8.78 8.77 -8.96
CA LYS A 171 7.78 8.95 -10.03
C LYS A 171 7.57 7.71 -10.89
N GLN A 172 8.50 6.76 -10.83
CA GLN A 172 8.53 5.58 -11.71
C GLN A 172 7.89 4.36 -11.04
N GLY A 173 7.35 4.53 -9.83
CA GLY A 173 6.61 3.47 -9.16
C GLY A 173 5.33 3.15 -9.92
N TYR A 174 4.94 1.87 -9.91
CA TYR A 174 3.66 1.41 -10.44
C TYR A 174 2.91 0.66 -9.33
N LEU A 175 1.79 1.22 -8.90
CA LEU A 175 1.04 0.71 -7.77
C LEU A 175 -0.03 -0.31 -8.19
N SER A 176 -0.89 0.09 -9.15
CA SER A 176 -2.00 -0.74 -9.62
C SER A 176 -2.49 -0.29 -10.99
N ASP A 177 -3.30 -1.13 -11.64
CA ASP A 177 -3.98 -0.76 -12.89
C ASP A 177 -5.09 0.30 -12.66
N ARG A 178 -5.49 0.54 -11.38
CA ARG A 178 -6.49 1.55 -11.01
C ARG A 178 -5.86 2.92 -10.78
N ASP A 179 -4.78 2.93 -10.00
CA ASP A 179 -4.21 4.15 -9.44
C ASP A 179 -2.97 4.61 -10.22
N GLY A 180 -2.38 3.71 -11.02
CA GLY A 180 -1.18 3.98 -11.80
C GLY A 180 0.06 4.14 -10.90
N HIS A 181 0.23 5.32 -10.34
CA HIS A 181 1.32 5.65 -9.43
C HIS A 181 0.79 6.22 -8.10
N TRP A 182 1.65 6.31 -7.10
CA TRP A 182 1.37 6.97 -5.82
C TRP A 182 1.87 8.41 -5.81
N HIS A 183 1.43 9.18 -4.82
CA HIS A 183 2.06 10.44 -4.43
C HIS A 183 3.32 10.19 -3.59
N PRO A 184 4.34 11.05 -3.66
CA PRO A 184 5.55 10.89 -2.87
C PRO A 184 5.22 10.94 -1.38
N HIS A 185 5.75 9.97 -0.63
CA HIS A 185 5.46 9.87 0.81
C HIS A 185 6.60 9.23 1.58
N LEU A 186 6.55 9.41 2.89
CA LEU A 186 7.38 8.71 3.86
C LEU A 186 6.49 7.73 4.64
N MET A 187 7.04 6.60 5.05
CA MET A 187 6.40 5.71 6.00
C MET A 187 7.25 5.53 7.24
N PHE A 188 6.60 5.47 8.41
CA PHE A 188 7.21 5.19 9.69
C PHE A 188 6.59 3.93 10.26
N PHE A 189 7.43 3.02 10.79
CA PHE A 189 7.03 1.69 11.24
C PHE A 189 7.15 1.56 12.75
N PHE A 190 6.06 1.12 13.39
CA PHE A 190 5.98 0.96 14.84
C PHE A 190 5.37 -0.39 15.20
N SER A 191 5.82 -0.99 16.29
CA SER A 191 5.13 -2.11 16.89
C SER A 191 3.90 -1.59 17.63
N GLN A 192 2.70 -1.70 17.01
CA GLN A 192 1.40 -1.34 17.62
C GLN A 192 1.39 0.07 18.26
N ALA A 193 1.43 1.12 17.46
CA ALA A 193 1.26 2.48 17.94
C ALA A 193 -0.21 2.87 18.05
N ASP A 194 -0.52 3.77 18.99
CA ASP A 194 -1.82 4.42 19.05
C ASP A 194 -1.93 5.51 17.96
N ALA A 195 -2.66 5.19 16.89
CA ALA A 195 -2.84 6.09 15.76
C ALA A 195 -3.52 7.42 16.18
N ALA A 196 -4.44 7.37 17.13
CA ALA A 196 -5.12 8.58 17.63
C ALA A 196 -4.17 9.53 18.36
N ALA A 197 -3.21 8.99 19.13
CA ALA A 197 -2.19 9.81 19.80
C ALA A 197 -1.27 10.56 18.81
N TRP A 198 -1.18 10.07 17.56
CA TRP A 198 -0.46 10.72 16.46
C TRP A 198 -1.34 11.70 15.67
N GLY A 199 -2.63 11.80 16.00
CA GLY A 199 -3.58 12.57 15.22
C GLY A 199 -3.80 12.01 13.81
N ALA A 200 -3.52 10.74 13.59
CA ALA A 200 -3.70 10.09 12.30
C ALA A 200 -5.19 9.97 11.94
N ASP A 201 -5.48 10.06 10.64
CA ASP A 201 -6.82 9.94 10.06
C ASP A 201 -7.85 10.98 10.56
N LEU A 202 -7.41 12.02 11.26
CA LEU A 202 -8.26 13.14 11.67
C LEU A 202 -8.49 14.10 10.50
N PRO A 203 -9.63 14.81 10.45
CA PRO A 203 -9.88 15.82 9.43
C PRO A 203 -8.75 16.85 9.35
N GLY A 204 -8.11 16.96 8.17
CA GLY A 204 -6.99 17.86 7.92
C GLY A 204 -5.61 17.35 8.40
N SER A 205 -5.54 16.18 9.02
CA SER A 205 -4.26 15.56 9.33
C SER A 205 -3.57 15.05 8.06
N PRO A 206 -2.28 15.31 7.87
CA PRO A 206 -1.51 14.70 6.79
C PRO A 206 -1.06 13.27 7.10
N ILE A 207 -1.34 12.77 8.31
CA ILE A 207 -0.91 11.45 8.76
C ILE A 207 -2.01 10.44 8.50
N ILE A 208 -1.68 9.40 7.72
CA ILE A 208 -2.56 8.26 7.44
C ILE A 208 -2.01 7.05 8.20
N ALA A 209 -2.85 6.30 8.91
CA ALA A 209 -2.43 5.14 9.67
C ALA A 209 -2.94 3.83 9.05
N PHE A 210 -2.04 2.87 8.91
CA PHE A 210 -2.35 1.50 8.54
C PHE A 210 -1.98 0.57 9.70
N ASN A 211 -2.95 -0.17 10.20
CA ASN A 211 -2.75 -1.12 11.28
C ASN A 211 -2.83 -2.55 10.75
N ASP A 212 -1.72 -3.26 10.78
CA ASP A 212 -1.66 -4.68 10.51
C ASP A 212 -1.67 -5.46 11.84
N LYS A 213 -2.80 -6.12 12.09
CA LYS A 213 -2.99 -6.90 13.33
C LYS A 213 -2.17 -8.20 13.34
N TRP A 214 -1.90 -8.75 12.17
CA TRP A 214 -1.16 -10.00 12.02
C TRP A 214 0.33 -9.80 12.25
N GLU A 215 0.86 -8.70 11.70
CA GLU A 215 2.27 -8.35 11.85
C GLU A 215 2.55 -7.52 13.11
N HIS A 216 1.52 -7.22 13.93
CA HIS A 216 1.65 -6.30 15.07
C HIS A 216 2.33 -4.99 14.69
N LEU A 217 1.92 -4.43 13.57
CA LEU A 217 2.56 -3.28 12.94
C LEU A 217 1.56 -2.12 12.79
N THR A 218 2.00 -0.92 13.14
CA THR A 218 1.37 0.34 12.73
C THR A 218 2.31 1.06 11.79
N THR A 219 1.83 1.37 10.59
CA THR A 219 2.55 2.18 9.61
C THR A 219 1.89 3.54 9.51
N PHE A 220 2.63 4.61 9.74
CA PHE A 220 2.19 5.97 9.45
C PHE A 220 2.74 6.40 8.10
N LEU A 221 1.85 6.78 7.19
CA LEU A 221 2.18 7.35 5.90
C LEU A 221 1.98 8.85 5.95
N ILE A 222 3.00 9.60 5.51
CA ILE A 222 2.98 11.05 5.46
C ILE A 222 3.29 11.50 4.04
N PRO A 223 2.29 12.01 3.27
CA PRO A 223 2.53 12.58 1.96
C PRO A 223 3.49 13.75 2.04
N VAL A 224 4.37 13.86 1.05
CA VAL A 224 5.27 15.00 0.88
C VAL A 224 5.04 15.64 -0.48
N ARG A 225 5.57 16.85 -0.69
CA ARG A 225 5.30 17.63 -1.90
C ARG A 225 6.38 17.53 -2.97
N GLN A 226 7.40 16.72 -2.74
CA GLN A 226 8.54 16.61 -3.66
C GLN A 226 8.88 15.16 -3.91
N TRP A 227 9.16 14.90 -5.17
CA TRP A 227 9.75 13.65 -5.63
C TRP A 227 11.24 13.58 -5.28
N SER A 228 11.84 12.41 -5.42
CA SER A 228 13.27 12.21 -5.15
C SER A 228 14.22 13.07 -5.97
N ASP A 229 13.77 13.49 -7.16
CA ASP A 229 14.52 14.39 -8.05
C ASP A 229 14.36 15.89 -7.70
N GLY A 230 13.64 16.20 -6.62
CA GLY A 230 13.39 17.57 -6.15
C GLY A 230 12.25 18.29 -6.86
N THR A 231 11.61 17.69 -7.87
CA THR A 231 10.46 18.30 -8.53
C THR A 231 9.20 18.19 -7.68
N ALA A 232 8.29 19.15 -7.82
CA ALA A 232 7.04 19.15 -7.08
C ALA A 232 6.08 18.05 -7.56
N ASP A 233 5.30 17.52 -6.62
CA ASP A 233 4.11 16.73 -6.88
C ASP A 233 2.93 17.68 -7.16
N HIS A 234 2.14 17.42 -8.22
CA HIS A 234 1.08 18.30 -8.72
C HIS A 234 -0.29 17.64 -8.63
#